data_c7b632488e62e96cb3c1e5e3ddd170f9
#
_entry.id   c7b632488e62e96cb3c1e5e3ddd170f9
#
_cell.length_a   1.000
_cell.length_b   1.000
_cell.length_c   1.000
_cell.angle_alpha   90.00
_cell.angle_beta   90.00
_cell.angle_gamma   90.00
#
_symmetry.space_group_name_H-M   'P 1'
#
loop_
_entity.id
_entity.type
_entity.pdbx_description
1 polymer ?
#
loop_
_entity_poly.entity_id
_entity_poly.type
_entity_poly.pdbx_seq_one_letter_code
_entity_poly.pdbx_strand_id
1 'polypeptide(L)'
;VTDPRQAWTSFWTDAGRASQACLPDAPGIDRALRAAWRDFAGTLRKGARVLDLATGDGTVLARMAGARPDLKLTGVDYAAALPPAPRGVKLKSGVSIEALPFADGSFDAVTSQFGIEYADQQRSVAELARVLGGGGRFQLVVHNHSSPVLGHNRARAVALRWAARDSGYLTRANQFARLGSSSGLPIPPLFRAAPNEARAAFPGQPVAAEFVTAILQSLELGRRGPPEQTVNALSVLAAKAEHELARIAALEAAALDTVGVTGLAAALTDAGLAVDAPATLDDPDSRRPFAWVIAGRSPAKP
;
A
#
# COMPACT_ATOMS: atom_id res chain seq x y z
N VAL A 1 -16.96 8.32 -6.20
CA VAL A 1 -15.72 7.56 -6.43
C VAL A 1 -14.60 8.39 -5.85
N THR A 2 -13.91 7.89 -4.84
CA THR A 2 -12.77 8.58 -4.20
C THR A 2 -11.62 8.63 -5.20
N ASP A 3 -11.02 9.82 -5.40
CA ASP A 3 -9.83 9.97 -6.24
C ASP A 3 -8.70 9.06 -5.69
N PRO A 4 -8.12 8.15 -6.50
CA PRO A 4 -7.03 7.28 -6.07
C PRO A 4 -5.85 8.03 -5.47
N ARG A 5 -5.52 9.21 -5.99
CA ARG A 5 -4.46 10.08 -5.47
C ARG A 5 -4.74 10.54 -4.06
N GLN A 6 -5.99 10.90 -3.76
CA GLN A 6 -6.39 11.32 -2.43
C GLN A 6 -6.37 10.15 -1.44
N ALA A 7 -6.80 8.96 -1.86
CA ALA A 7 -6.76 7.76 -1.03
C ALA A 7 -5.32 7.41 -0.60
N TRP A 8 -4.36 7.43 -1.53
CA TRP A 8 -2.94 7.19 -1.24
C TRP A 8 -2.31 8.33 -0.44
N THR A 9 -2.68 9.60 -0.71
CA THR A 9 -2.19 10.75 0.07
C THR A 9 -2.62 10.62 1.53
N SER A 10 -3.93 10.38 1.79
CA SER A 10 -4.45 10.16 3.14
C SER A 10 -3.76 8.99 3.82
N PHE A 11 -3.52 7.90 3.09
CA PHE A 11 -2.81 6.74 3.63
C PHE A 11 -1.41 7.12 4.14
N TRP A 12 -0.59 7.78 3.33
CA TRP A 12 0.78 8.14 3.70
C TRP A 12 0.87 9.25 4.75
N THR A 13 -0.12 10.14 4.83
CA THR A 13 -0.18 11.20 5.86
C THR A 13 -0.71 10.71 7.20
N ASP A 14 -1.69 9.79 7.19
CA ASP A 14 -2.32 9.27 8.42
C ASP A 14 -1.53 8.10 9.03
N ALA A 15 -0.85 7.33 8.20
CA ALA A 15 -0.21 6.08 8.62
C ALA A 15 1.06 6.26 9.45
N GLY A 16 1.53 7.49 9.68
CA GLY A 16 2.65 7.89 10.57
C GLY A 16 3.82 6.94 10.81
N ARG A 17 3.69 5.64 10.51
CA ARG A 17 4.68 4.57 10.71
C ARG A 17 4.39 3.25 9.99
N ALA A 18 3.39 3.13 9.14
CA ALA A 18 3.05 1.82 8.57
C ALA A 18 3.79 1.58 7.26
N SER A 19 5.05 1.20 7.34
CA SER A 19 5.90 0.80 6.20
C SER A 19 5.41 -0.45 5.44
N GLN A 20 4.22 -0.97 5.75
CA GLN A 20 3.69 -2.22 5.18
C GLN A 20 2.18 -2.15 4.94
N ALA A 21 1.76 -1.14 4.22
CA ALA A 21 0.37 -0.76 3.99
C ALA A 21 -0.61 -1.88 3.63
N CYS A 22 -0.17 -2.83 2.84
CA CYS A 22 -1.00 -3.92 2.32
C CYS A 22 -0.60 -5.28 2.90
N LEU A 23 0.47 -5.35 3.69
CA LEU A 23 0.98 -6.60 4.23
C LEU A 23 0.41 -6.84 5.63
N PRO A 24 -0.04 -8.05 5.96
CA PRO A 24 -0.29 -8.44 7.34
C PRO A 24 1.03 -8.37 8.13
N ASP A 25 0.94 -8.35 9.46
CA ASP A 25 2.12 -8.53 10.31
C ASP A 25 2.67 -9.95 10.11
N ALA A 26 3.57 -10.09 9.14
CA ALA A 26 4.15 -11.34 8.68
C ALA A 26 5.68 -11.18 8.57
N PRO A 27 6.42 -11.49 9.64
CA PRO A 27 7.89 -11.36 9.67
C PRO A 27 8.60 -12.12 8.55
N GLY A 28 8.04 -13.25 8.09
CA GLY A 28 8.56 -14.01 6.96
C GLY A 28 8.57 -13.21 5.66
N ILE A 29 7.45 -12.57 5.35
CA ILE A 29 7.32 -11.72 4.15
C ILE A 29 8.33 -10.57 4.18
N ASP A 30 8.49 -9.90 5.34
CA ASP A 30 9.47 -8.81 5.47
C ASP A 30 10.91 -9.32 5.26
N ARG A 31 11.24 -10.49 5.80
CA ARG A 31 12.57 -11.11 5.57
C ARG A 31 12.81 -11.43 4.10
N ALA A 32 11.80 -11.99 3.39
CA ALA A 32 11.91 -12.30 1.97
C ALA A 32 12.11 -11.04 1.13
N LEU A 33 11.33 -9.98 1.39
CA LEU A 33 11.48 -8.69 0.72
C LEU A 33 12.85 -8.04 0.99
N ARG A 34 13.34 -8.08 2.24
CA ARG A 34 14.68 -7.57 2.57
C ARG A 34 15.78 -8.33 1.81
N ALA A 35 15.67 -9.66 1.73
CA ALA A 35 16.60 -10.47 0.98
C ALA A 35 16.58 -10.12 -0.51
N ALA A 36 15.41 -10.08 -1.12
CA ALA A 36 15.25 -9.75 -2.53
C ALA A 36 15.87 -8.40 -2.91
N TRP A 37 15.65 -7.35 -2.11
CA TRP A 37 16.22 -6.03 -2.38
C TRP A 37 17.70 -5.92 -2.07
N ARG A 38 18.21 -6.62 -1.05
CA ARG A 38 19.66 -6.74 -0.78
C ARG A 38 20.36 -7.42 -1.95
N ASP A 39 19.82 -8.54 -2.42
CA ASP A 39 20.41 -9.34 -3.48
C ASP A 39 20.41 -8.58 -4.81
N PHE A 40 19.28 -7.90 -5.14
CA PHE A 40 19.23 -6.99 -6.29
C PHE A 40 20.27 -5.86 -6.18
N ALA A 41 20.37 -5.19 -5.04
CA ALA A 41 21.36 -4.14 -4.81
C ALA A 41 22.79 -4.64 -5.01
N GLY A 42 23.06 -5.90 -4.65
CA GLY A 42 24.36 -6.57 -4.85
C GLY A 42 24.75 -6.71 -6.33
N THR A 43 23.77 -6.75 -7.25
CA THR A 43 24.03 -6.86 -8.70
C THR A 43 24.40 -5.53 -9.36
N LEU A 44 24.24 -4.41 -8.66
CA LEU A 44 24.44 -3.08 -9.23
C LEU A 44 25.91 -2.64 -9.18
N ARG A 45 26.33 -1.86 -10.18
CA ARG A 45 27.67 -1.25 -10.18
C ARG A 45 27.84 -0.25 -9.03
N LYS A 46 29.08 0.05 -8.66
CA LYS A 46 29.37 1.05 -7.63
C LYS A 46 28.84 2.43 -8.02
N GLY A 47 28.16 3.09 -7.07
CA GLY A 47 27.60 4.42 -7.26
C GLY A 47 26.40 4.48 -8.22
N ALA A 48 25.75 3.34 -8.51
CA ALA A 48 24.62 3.27 -9.41
C ALA A 48 23.46 4.21 -8.97
N ARG A 49 22.82 4.85 -9.96
CA ARG A 49 21.63 5.68 -9.78
C ARG A 49 20.39 4.78 -9.86
N VAL A 50 19.64 4.73 -8.80
CA VAL A 50 18.43 3.90 -8.68
C VAL A 50 17.20 4.80 -8.61
N LEU A 51 16.17 4.46 -9.41
CA LEU A 51 14.83 5.03 -9.31
C LEU A 51 13.87 3.98 -8.78
N ASP A 52 13.12 4.32 -7.74
CA ASP A 52 12.04 3.49 -7.22
C ASP A 52 10.69 4.11 -7.58
N LEU A 53 9.85 3.34 -8.28
CA LEU A 53 8.53 3.75 -8.79
C LEU A 53 7.46 3.41 -7.76
N ALA A 54 6.55 4.36 -7.49
CA ALA A 54 5.54 4.27 -6.43
C ALA A 54 6.18 3.93 -5.07
N THR A 55 7.16 4.73 -4.70
CA THR A 55 8.11 4.45 -3.61
C THR A 55 7.51 4.50 -2.21
N GLY A 56 6.36 5.16 -2.03
CA GLY A 56 5.72 5.39 -0.75
C GLY A 56 6.66 6.07 0.26
N ASP A 57 6.89 5.40 1.40
CA ASP A 57 7.79 5.86 2.46
C ASP A 57 9.29 5.65 2.16
N GLY A 58 9.63 5.10 0.99
CA GLY A 58 11.01 4.81 0.59
C GLY A 58 11.61 3.55 1.24
N THR A 59 10.80 2.65 1.77
CA THR A 59 11.24 1.41 2.42
C THR A 59 12.15 0.56 1.52
N VAL A 60 11.84 0.41 0.22
CA VAL A 60 12.68 -0.32 -0.74
C VAL A 60 14.08 0.29 -0.80
N LEU A 61 14.13 1.60 -0.98
CA LEU A 61 15.40 2.33 -1.07
C LEU A 61 16.18 2.32 0.25
N ALA A 62 15.50 2.35 1.40
CA ALA A 62 16.13 2.22 2.70
C ALA A 62 16.79 0.83 2.88
N ARG A 63 16.14 -0.24 2.42
CA ARG A 63 16.70 -1.60 2.43
C ARG A 63 17.95 -1.69 1.53
N MET A 64 17.88 -1.09 0.34
CA MET A 64 19.04 -1.03 -0.57
C MET A 64 20.17 -0.19 -0.01
N ALA A 65 19.90 0.96 0.61
CA ALA A 65 20.90 1.81 1.26
C ALA A 65 21.63 1.09 2.39
N GLY A 66 20.91 0.28 3.17
CA GLY A 66 21.51 -0.53 4.23
C GLY A 66 22.50 -1.58 3.71
N ALA A 67 22.24 -2.14 2.53
CA ALA A 67 23.14 -3.10 1.88
C ALA A 67 24.27 -2.41 1.08
N ARG A 68 23.98 -1.28 0.44
CA ARG A 68 24.87 -0.56 -0.49
C ARG A 68 24.76 0.95 -0.30
N PRO A 69 25.48 1.51 0.68
CA PRO A 69 25.42 2.95 1.00
C PRO A 69 26.01 3.86 -0.09
N ASP A 70 26.68 3.29 -1.08
CA ASP A 70 27.26 4.00 -2.23
C ASP A 70 26.22 4.32 -3.33
N LEU A 71 25.01 3.73 -3.29
CA LEU A 71 23.98 3.94 -4.28
C LEU A 71 23.38 5.35 -4.19
N LYS A 72 22.97 5.91 -5.34
CA LYS A 72 22.27 7.20 -5.45
C LYS A 72 20.79 6.93 -5.61
N LEU A 73 20.02 7.09 -4.55
CA LEU A 73 18.66 6.60 -4.43
C LEU A 73 17.64 7.72 -4.59
N THR A 74 16.74 7.56 -5.52
CA THR A 74 15.60 8.47 -5.78
C THR A 74 14.32 7.67 -5.87
N GLY A 75 13.28 8.09 -5.16
CA GLY A 75 11.95 7.51 -5.22
C GLY A 75 10.93 8.54 -5.70
N VAL A 76 9.93 8.09 -6.45
CA VAL A 76 8.79 8.89 -6.90
C VAL A 76 7.48 8.24 -6.49
N ASP A 77 6.47 9.04 -6.19
CA ASP A 77 5.13 8.55 -5.84
C ASP A 77 4.06 9.53 -6.31
N TYR A 78 2.89 8.98 -6.65
CA TYR A 78 1.73 9.78 -7.10
C TYR A 78 1.04 10.53 -5.96
N ALA A 79 1.16 10.08 -4.72
CA ALA A 79 0.62 10.77 -3.54
C ALA A 79 1.17 12.21 -3.46
N ALA A 80 0.31 13.15 -3.08
CA ALA A 80 0.68 14.57 -3.00
C ALA A 80 1.63 14.88 -1.83
N ALA A 81 1.64 14.03 -0.81
CA ALA A 81 2.53 14.12 0.34
C ALA A 81 3.04 12.74 0.74
N LEU A 82 4.28 12.67 1.19
CA LEU A 82 4.96 11.44 1.63
C LEU A 82 5.54 11.64 3.03
N PRO A 83 5.78 10.55 3.78
CA PRO A 83 6.56 10.61 5.01
C PRO A 83 7.97 11.16 4.79
N PRO A 84 8.67 11.58 5.86
CA PRO A 84 10.08 11.99 5.77
C PRO A 84 10.94 10.92 5.11
N ALA A 85 11.78 11.34 4.15
CA ALA A 85 12.65 10.45 3.43
C ALA A 85 13.65 9.72 4.36
N PRO A 86 13.92 8.43 4.15
CA PRO A 86 15.00 7.73 4.83
C PRO A 86 16.37 8.39 4.56
N ARG A 87 17.32 8.21 5.47
CA ARG A 87 18.66 8.79 5.32
C ARG A 87 19.31 8.36 4.01
N GLY A 88 19.79 9.32 3.23
CA GLY A 88 20.48 9.08 1.95
C GLY A 88 19.52 8.85 0.76
N VAL A 89 18.23 8.95 0.96
CA VAL A 89 17.19 8.78 -0.07
C VAL A 89 16.57 10.12 -0.42
N LYS A 90 16.28 10.35 -1.71
CA LYS A 90 15.52 11.50 -2.20
C LYS A 90 14.13 11.04 -2.60
N LEU A 91 13.07 11.59 -2.00
CA LEU A 91 11.69 11.32 -2.37
C LEU A 91 11.08 12.51 -3.09
N LYS A 92 10.27 12.23 -4.13
CA LYS A 92 9.47 13.22 -4.88
C LYS A 92 8.01 12.77 -4.88
N SER A 93 7.15 13.53 -4.23
CA SER A 93 5.71 13.34 -4.23
C SER A 93 5.04 13.97 -5.46
N GLY A 94 3.81 13.55 -5.77
CA GLY A 94 3.00 14.09 -6.85
C GLY A 94 3.48 13.73 -8.26
N VAL A 95 4.30 12.69 -8.40
CA VAL A 95 4.87 12.23 -9.68
C VAL A 95 4.16 10.96 -10.14
N SER A 96 3.50 11.00 -11.31
CA SER A 96 2.98 9.81 -11.97
C SER A 96 4.12 9.01 -12.60
N ILE A 97 4.10 7.68 -12.39
CA ILE A 97 5.04 6.77 -13.05
C ILE A 97 4.76 6.58 -14.54
N GLU A 98 3.63 7.11 -15.02
CA GLU A 98 3.24 7.13 -16.43
C GLU A 98 3.80 8.36 -17.19
N ALA A 99 4.44 9.29 -16.47
CA ALA A 99 5.06 10.50 -17.05
C ALA A 99 6.17 10.98 -16.09
N LEU A 100 7.34 10.37 -16.19
CA LEU A 100 8.47 10.62 -15.29
C LEU A 100 9.23 11.90 -15.65
N PRO A 101 9.51 12.81 -14.70
CA PRO A 101 10.21 14.06 -14.96
C PRO A 101 11.74 13.86 -15.00
N PHE A 102 12.20 12.85 -15.73
CA PHE A 102 13.60 12.52 -15.88
C PHE A 102 13.96 12.34 -17.36
N ALA A 103 15.21 12.66 -17.71
CA ALA A 103 15.71 12.44 -19.06
C ALA A 103 15.92 10.93 -19.34
N ASP A 104 15.98 10.58 -20.62
CA ASP A 104 16.25 9.22 -21.09
C ASP A 104 17.59 8.70 -20.53
N GLY A 105 17.60 7.44 -20.11
CA GLY A 105 18.80 6.79 -19.60
C GLY A 105 19.37 7.40 -18.32
N SER A 106 18.54 8.10 -17.53
CA SER A 106 18.97 8.79 -16.32
C SER A 106 19.37 7.85 -15.18
N PHE A 107 18.91 6.60 -15.22
CA PHE A 107 19.10 5.65 -14.13
C PHE A 107 19.81 4.38 -14.58
N ASP A 108 20.58 3.79 -13.68
CA ASP A 108 21.29 2.54 -13.86
C ASP A 108 20.45 1.35 -13.36
N ALA A 109 19.45 1.63 -12.53
CA ALA A 109 18.46 0.65 -12.10
C ALA A 109 17.10 1.31 -11.85
N VAL A 110 16.03 0.54 -12.08
CA VAL A 110 14.64 0.91 -11.75
C VAL A 110 14.01 -0.20 -10.93
N THR A 111 13.34 0.18 -9.83
CA THR A 111 12.65 -0.74 -8.93
C THR A 111 11.19 -0.32 -8.76
N SER A 112 10.34 -1.27 -8.39
CA SER A 112 8.99 -1.01 -7.86
C SER A 112 8.59 -2.16 -6.95
N GLN A 113 7.97 -1.86 -5.82
CA GLN A 113 7.37 -2.85 -4.94
C GLN A 113 5.91 -2.49 -4.69
N PHE A 114 5.00 -3.31 -5.18
CA PHE A 114 3.56 -3.15 -4.99
C PHE A 114 3.05 -1.78 -5.46
N GLY A 115 3.47 -1.39 -6.69
CA GLY A 115 3.18 -0.07 -7.21
C GLY A 115 2.87 -0.01 -8.70
N ILE A 116 3.72 -0.59 -9.57
CA ILE A 116 3.59 -0.47 -11.03
C ILE A 116 2.28 -1.08 -11.55
N GLU A 117 1.76 -2.10 -10.87
CA GLU A 117 0.51 -2.78 -11.22
C GLU A 117 -0.75 -1.93 -11.00
N TYR A 118 -0.66 -0.81 -10.28
CA TYR A 118 -1.78 0.12 -10.06
C TYR A 118 -1.93 1.19 -11.14
N ALA A 119 -0.95 1.32 -12.02
CA ALA A 119 -0.92 2.33 -13.07
C ALA A 119 -1.25 1.73 -14.45
N ASP A 120 -1.38 2.59 -15.46
CA ASP A 120 -1.42 2.15 -16.86
C ASP A 120 -0.10 1.44 -17.20
N GLN A 121 -0.19 0.12 -17.40
CA GLN A 121 1.00 -0.72 -17.58
C GLN A 121 1.77 -0.34 -18.85
N GLN A 122 1.09 0.00 -19.95
CA GLN A 122 1.77 0.38 -21.21
C GLN A 122 2.58 1.66 -21.04
N ARG A 123 1.98 2.68 -20.44
CA ARG A 123 2.63 3.97 -20.19
C ARG A 123 3.75 3.86 -19.17
N SER A 124 3.52 3.15 -18.08
CA SER A 124 4.52 2.97 -17.01
C SER A 124 5.72 2.15 -17.48
N VAL A 125 5.50 1.12 -18.28
CA VAL A 125 6.56 0.31 -18.89
C VAL A 125 7.36 1.12 -19.90
N ALA A 126 6.71 1.92 -20.74
CA ALA A 126 7.40 2.80 -21.68
C ALA A 126 8.31 3.82 -20.96
N GLU A 127 7.83 4.43 -19.87
CA GLU A 127 8.60 5.34 -19.04
C GLU A 127 9.76 4.65 -18.30
N LEU A 128 9.53 3.43 -17.76
CA LEU A 128 10.58 2.62 -17.16
C LEU A 128 11.70 2.36 -18.19
N ALA A 129 11.34 1.88 -19.38
CA ALA A 129 12.31 1.59 -20.43
C ALA A 129 13.06 2.86 -20.89
N ARG A 130 12.37 4.00 -20.98
CA ARG A 130 12.95 5.28 -21.38
C ARG A 130 13.99 5.80 -20.40
N VAL A 131 13.69 5.77 -19.10
CA VAL A 131 14.59 6.31 -18.07
C VAL A 131 15.73 5.35 -17.70
N LEU A 132 15.61 4.07 -18.03
CA LEU A 132 16.62 3.06 -17.76
C LEU A 132 17.75 3.17 -18.80
N GLY A 133 18.98 3.39 -18.33
CA GLY A 133 20.17 3.49 -19.19
C GLY A 133 20.57 2.15 -19.81
N GLY A 134 21.33 2.19 -20.93
CA GLY A 134 21.84 0.98 -21.56
C GLY A 134 22.65 0.11 -20.59
N GLY A 135 22.35 -1.19 -20.57
CA GLY A 135 22.88 -2.15 -19.62
C GLY A 135 22.32 -2.03 -18.18
N GLY A 136 21.39 -1.09 -17.96
CA GLY A 136 20.71 -0.91 -16.66
C GLY A 136 19.82 -2.09 -16.32
N ARG A 137 19.52 -2.28 -15.03
CA ARG A 137 18.74 -3.39 -14.50
C ARG A 137 17.41 -2.92 -13.93
N PHE A 138 16.40 -3.77 -13.94
CA PHE A 138 15.16 -3.51 -13.22
C PHE A 138 14.71 -4.73 -12.42
N GLN A 139 13.96 -4.48 -11.34
CA GLN A 139 13.25 -5.50 -10.58
C GLN A 139 11.93 -4.93 -10.09
N LEU A 140 10.85 -5.64 -10.41
CA LEU A 140 9.49 -5.33 -10.02
C LEU A 140 8.98 -6.44 -9.12
N VAL A 141 8.45 -6.08 -7.95
CA VAL A 141 7.74 -6.98 -7.06
C VAL A 141 6.28 -6.54 -7.07
N VAL A 142 5.40 -7.39 -7.58
CA VAL A 142 3.97 -7.07 -7.76
C VAL A 142 3.08 -8.03 -6.99
N HIS A 143 1.87 -7.61 -6.65
CA HIS A 143 0.92 -8.42 -5.89
C HIS A 143 0.50 -9.66 -6.68
N ASN A 144 0.53 -10.82 -6.00
CA ASN A 144 0.01 -12.07 -6.53
C ASN A 144 -1.47 -12.22 -6.12
N HIS A 145 -2.36 -12.34 -7.11
CA HIS A 145 -3.80 -12.47 -6.91
C HIS A 145 -4.22 -13.64 -6.01
N SER A 146 -3.43 -14.73 -6.01
CA SER A 146 -3.69 -15.92 -5.19
C SER A 146 -2.96 -15.93 -3.85
N SER A 147 -2.36 -14.78 -3.45
CA SER A 147 -1.54 -14.70 -2.25
C SER A 147 -2.35 -14.71 -0.95
N PRO A 148 -1.74 -15.21 0.16
CA PRO A 148 -2.32 -15.05 1.50
C PRO A 148 -2.55 -13.60 1.90
N VAL A 149 -1.73 -12.67 1.39
CA VAL A 149 -1.88 -11.23 1.59
C VAL A 149 -3.22 -10.74 1.06
N LEU A 150 -3.58 -11.14 -0.16
CA LEU A 150 -4.86 -10.77 -0.76
C LEU A 150 -6.03 -11.42 -0.02
N GLY A 151 -5.91 -12.70 0.36
CA GLY A 151 -6.91 -13.39 1.18
C GLY A 151 -7.18 -12.68 2.51
N HIS A 152 -6.13 -12.24 3.21
CA HIS A 152 -6.24 -11.46 4.44
C HIS A 152 -6.96 -10.12 4.22
N ASN A 153 -6.59 -9.38 3.18
CA ASN A 153 -7.21 -8.09 2.88
C ASN A 153 -8.68 -8.23 2.46
N ARG A 154 -9.07 -9.28 1.72
CA ARG A 154 -10.47 -9.59 1.41
C ARG A 154 -11.30 -9.83 2.68
N ALA A 155 -10.79 -10.67 3.59
CA ALA A 155 -11.45 -10.93 4.86
C ALA A 155 -11.57 -9.66 5.73
N ARG A 156 -10.51 -8.82 5.73
CA ARG A 156 -10.50 -7.52 6.39
C ARG A 156 -11.55 -6.58 5.81
N ALA A 157 -11.70 -6.51 4.48
CA ALA A 157 -12.70 -5.67 3.83
C ALA A 157 -14.14 -6.10 4.18
N VAL A 158 -14.40 -7.41 4.26
CA VAL A 158 -15.72 -7.93 4.68
C VAL A 158 -16.03 -7.49 6.12
N ALA A 159 -15.10 -7.67 7.04
CA ALA A 159 -15.26 -7.30 8.44
C ALA A 159 -15.44 -5.78 8.63
N LEU A 160 -14.65 -4.98 7.92
CA LEU A 160 -14.74 -3.51 7.98
C LEU A 160 -16.05 -2.99 7.36
N ARG A 161 -16.50 -3.56 6.24
CA ARG A 161 -17.77 -3.20 5.60
C ARG A 161 -18.93 -3.48 6.54
N TRP A 162 -18.95 -4.63 7.17
CA TRP A 162 -19.94 -4.95 8.17
C TRP A 162 -19.95 -3.91 9.29
N ALA A 163 -18.80 -3.61 9.88
CA ALA A 163 -18.70 -2.68 11.00
C ALA A 163 -19.13 -1.25 10.64
N ALA A 164 -18.70 -0.77 9.46
CA ALA A 164 -18.94 0.62 9.04
C ALA A 164 -20.33 0.85 8.41
N ARG A 165 -20.94 -0.18 7.81
CA ARG A 165 -22.18 -0.03 7.04
C ARG A 165 -23.31 -0.96 7.52
N ASP A 166 -23.07 -2.28 7.50
CA ASP A 166 -24.15 -3.28 7.58
C ASP A 166 -24.67 -3.46 9.00
N SER A 167 -23.82 -3.31 10.02
CA SER A 167 -24.20 -3.42 11.44
C SER A 167 -25.16 -2.30 11.91
N GLY A 168 -25.14 -1.16 11.22
CA GLY A 168 -25.92 0.02 11.58
C GLY A 168 -25.41 0.76 12.83
N TYR A 169 -24.29 0.34 13.45
CA TYR A 169 -23.75 1.01 14.65
C TYR A 169 -23.37 2.46 14.39
N LEU A 170 -22.74 2.77 13.26
CA LEU A 170 -22.35 4.13 12.92
C LEU A 170 -23.56 5.06 12.75
N THR A 171 -24.62 4.57 12.08
CA THR A 171 -25.86 5.32 11.89
C THR A 171 -26.54 5.63 13.23
N ARG A 172 -26.68 4.60 14.09
CA ARG A 172 -27.26 4.76 15.43
C ARG A 172 -26.41 5.67 16.32
N ALA A 173 -25.07 5.59 16.21
CA ALA A 173 -24.18 6.48 16.95
C ALA A 173 -24.35 7.94 16.54
N ASN A 174 -24.46 8.24 15.25
CA ASN A 174 -24.75 9.58 14.76
C ASN A 174 -26.11 10.12 15.26
N GLN A 175 -27.14 9.28 15.23
CA GLN A 175 -28.45 9.65 15.78
C GLN A 175 -28.38 9.95 17.29
N PHE A 176 -27.72 9.08 18.05
CA PHE A 176 -27.54 9.27 19.49
C PHE A 176 -26.72 10.51 19.81
N ALA A 177 -25.61 10.75 19.08
CA ALA A 177 -24.77 11.92 19.29
C ALA A 177 -25.54 13.23 19.11
N ARG A 178 -26.43 13.29 18.13
CA ARG A 178 -27.28 14.48 17.86
C ARG A 178 -28.32 14.72 18.95
N LEU A 179 -28.84 13.67 19.59
CA LEU A 179 -29.90 13.76 20.59
C LEU A 179 -29.36 13.77 22.01
N GLY A 180 -28.25 13.08 22.28
CA GLY A 180 -27.79 12.72 23.62
C GLY A 180 -26.85 13.69 24.29
N SER A 181 -26.04 14.45 23.55
CA SER A 181 -24.99 15.30 24.16
C SER A 181 -25.55 16.46 25.00
N SER A 182 -26.74 16.95 24.67
CA SER A 182 -27.42 18.03 25.45
C SER A 182 -28.30 17.50 26.58
N SER A 183 -28.60 16.20 26.63
CA SER A 183 -29.57 15.60 27.56
C SER A 183 -28.94 14.79 28.70
N GLY A 184 -27.61 14.57 28.70
CA GLY A 184 -26.91 13.75 29.72
C GLY A 184 -27.28 12.27 29.70
N LEU A 185 -27.94 11.80 28.63
CA LEU A 185 -28.40 10.41 28.51
C LEU A 185 -27.24 9.41 28.63
N PRO A 186 -27.45 8.26 29.28
CA PRO A 186 -26.46 7.19 29.31
C PRO A 186 -26.29 6.59 27.92
N ILE A 187 -25.05 6.22 27.58
CA ILE A 187 -24.76 5.52 26.31
C ILE A 187 -25.53 4.19 26.30
N PRO A 188 -26.34 3.94 25.24
CA PRO A 188 -27.11 2.70 25.12
C PRO A 188 -26.26 1.44 25.24
N PRO A 189 -26.73 0.40 25.95
CA PRO A 189 -25.98 -0.83 26.18
C PRO A 189 -25.49 -1.52 24.90
N LEU A 190 -26.22 -1.35 23.78
CA LEU A 190 -25.85 -1.91 22.49
C LEU A 190 -24.43 -1.50 22.03
N PHE A 191 -24.00 -0.26 22.30
CA PHE A 191 -22.65 0.19 21.94
C PHE A 191 -21.56 -0.45 22.80
N ARG A 192 -21.87 -0.80 24.05
CA ARG A 192 -20.96 -1.52 24.94
C ARG A 192 -20.82 -2.98 24.57
N ALA A 193 -21.88 -3.59 24.01
CA ALA A 193 -21.88 -4.98 23.52
C ALA A 193 -21.21 -5.13 22.15
N ALA A 194 -21.25 -4.09 21.32
CA ALA A 194 -20.79 -4.11 19.93
C ALA A 194 -19.37 -4.67 19.70
N PRO A 195 -18.34 -4.35 20.53
CA PRO A 195 -17.01 -4.94 20.34
C PRO A 195 -16.97 -6.46 20.50
N ASN A 196 -17.77 -7.02 21.42
CA ASN A 196 -17.83 -8.47 21.60
C ASN A 196 -18.60 -9.15 20.46
N GLU A 197 -19.68 -8.54 19.98
CA GLU A 197 -20.41 -9.01 18.80
C GLU A 197 -19.50 -9.03 17.56
N ALA A 198 -18.74 -7.97 17.34
CA ALA A 198 -17.80 -7.88 16.22
C ALA A 198 -16.69 -8.96 16.29
N ARG A 199 -16.14 -9.24 17.50
CA ARG A 199 -15.14 -10.30 17.67
C ARG A 199 -15.74 -11.69 17.41
N ALA A 200 -16.98 -11.91 17.82
CA ALA A 200 -17.67 -13.18 17.58
C ALA A 200 -18.02 -13.38 16.09
N ALA A 201 -18.44 -12.31 15.41
CA ALA A 201 -18.79 -12.36 14.00
C ALA A 201 -17.57 -12.53 13.08
N PHE A 202 -16.41 -11.96 13.46
CA PHE A 202 -15.19 -11.94 12.65
C PHE A 202 -13.96 -12.41 13.44
N PRO A 203 -13.89 -13.68 13.84
CA PRO A 203 -12.74 -14.23 14.53
C PRO A 203 -11.50 -14.12 13.62
N GLY A 204 -10.40 -13.57 14.17
CA GLY A 204 -9.16 -13.34 13.41
C GLY A 204 -9.13 -12.07 12.56
N GLN A 205 -10.20 -11.24 12.58
CA GLN A 205 -10.24 -9.94 11.91
C GLN A 205 -10.55 -8.81 12.93
N PRO A 206 -9.53 -8.27 13.62
CA PRO A 206 -9.74 -7.32 14.70
C PRO A 206 -10.38 -6.00 14.25
N VAL A 207 -10.25 -5.64 12.98
CA VAL A 207 -10.69 -4.35 12.42
C VAL A 207 -12.17 -4.04 12.70
N ALA A 208 -13.05 -5.05 12.69
CA ALA A 208 -14.46 -4.83 12.99
C ALA A 208 -14.66 -4.40 14.46
N ALA A 209 -14.01 -5.11 15.40
CA ALA A 209 -14.08 -4.78 16.81
C ALA A 209 -13.39 -3.45 17.14
N GLU A 210 -12.27 -3.14 16.48
CA GLU A 210 -11.57 -1.86 16.61
C GLU A 210 -12.46 -0.70 16.17
N PHE A 211 -13.14 -0.84 15.01
CA PHE A 211 -14.02 0.18 14.48
C PHE A 211 -15.20 0.48 15.41
N VAL A 212 -15.93 -0.55 15.88
CA VAL A 212 -17.05 -0.34 16.79
C VAL A 212 -16.61 0.12 18.17
N THR A 213 -15.39 -0.24 18.62
CA THR A 213 -14.77 0.30 19.83
C THR A 213 -14.49 1.80 19.67
N ALA A 214 -13.98 2.23 18.52
CA ALA A 214 -13.74 3.64 18.24
C ALA A 214 -15.05 4.46 18.22
N ILE A 215 -16.17 3.87 17.74
CA ILE A 215 -17.50 4.47 17.87
C ILE A 215 -17.86 4.68 19.34
N LEU A 216 -17.75 3.63 20.17
CA LEU A 216 -18.04 3.72 21.61
C LEU A 216 -17.20 4.80 22.29
N GLN A 217 -15.88 4.82 22.05
CA GLN A 217 -14.96 5.81 22.59
C GLN A 217 -15.35 7.25 22.16
N SER A 218 -15.72 7.45 20.89
CA SER A 218 -16.18 8.73 20.39
C SER A 218 -17.44 9.22 21.13
N LEU A 219 -18.38 8.32 21.40
CA LEU A 219 -19.57 8.63 22.19
C LEU A 219 -19.22 8.94 23.66
N GLU A 220 -18.31 8.19 24.28
CA GLU A 220 -17.88 8.39 25.66
C GLU A 220 -17.16 9.73 25.86
N LEU A 221 -16.24 10.07 24.98
CA LEU A 221 -15.52 11.33 25.01
C LEU A 221 -16.43 12.54 24.74
N GLY A 222 -17.40 12.36 23.83
CA GLY A 222 -18.33 13.43 23.44
C GLY A 222 -19.48 13.71 24.44
N ARG A 223 -19.65 12.90 25.50
CA ARG A 223 -20.78 13.03 26.46
C ARG A 223 -20.93 14.41 27.10
N ARG A 224 -19.84 15.14 27.28
CA ARG A 224 -19.82 16.45 27.94
C ARG A 224 -19.52 17.60 26.99
N GLY A 225 -19.35 17.29 25.70
CA GLY A 225 -19.01 18.27 24.66
C GLY A 225 -20.19 18.62 23.77
N PRO A 226 -20.00 19.56 22.84
CA PRO A 226 -20.99 19.85 21.81
C PRO A 226 -21.24 18.63 20.90
N PRO A 227 -22.51 18.38 20.52
CA PRO A 227 -22.89 17.27 19.64
C PRO A 227 -22.08 17.20 18.35
N GLU A 228 -21.74 18.35 17.78
CA GLU A 228 -21.03 18.49 16.52
C GLU A 228 -19.62 17.87 16.58
N GLN A 229 -18.95 17.94 17.73
CA GLN A 229 -17.62 17.32 17.90
C GLN A 229 -17.69 15.80 17.79
N THR A 230 -18.71 15.19 18.39
CA THR A 230 -18.92 13.73 18.30
C THR A 230 -19.31 13.33 16.88
N VAL A 231 -20.23 14.07 16.27
CA VAL A 231 -20.65 13.82 14.87
C VAL A 231 -19.45 13.95 13.92
N ASN A 232 -18.58 14.95 14.11
CA ASN A 232 -17.37 15.13 13.32
C ASN A 232 -16.39 13.97 13.53
N ALA A 233 -16.17 13.51 14.77
CA ALA A 233 -15.32 12.34 15.05
C ALA A 233 -15.85 11.07 14.37
N LEU A 234 -17.15 10.82 14.43
CA LEU A 234 -17.79 9.70 13.74
C LEU A 234 -17.68 9.82 12.21
N SER A 235 -17.77 11.03 11.66
CA SER A 235 -17.60 11.28 10.23
C SER A 235 -16.17 11.02 9.77
N VAL A 236 -15.16 11.39 10.56
CA VAL A 236 -13.74 11.09 10.30
C VAL A 236 -13.52 9.57 10.33
N LEU A 237 -14.10 8.87 11.30
CA LEU A 237 -14.02 7.42 11.41
C LEU A 237 -14.63 6.73 10.18
N ALA A 238 -15.80 7.21 9.72
CA ALA A 238 -16.44 6.72 8.51
C ALA A 238 -15.57 6.92 7.27
N ALA A 239 -15.01 8.12 7.10
CA ALA A 239 -14.14 8.43 5.96
C ALA A 239 -12.89 7.54 5.93
N LYS A 240 -12.28 7.27 7.09
CA LYS A 240 -11.13 6.34 7.19
C LYS A 240 -11.51 4.92 6.76
N ALA A 241 -12.68 4.42 7.15
CA ALA A 241 -13.15 3.09 6.72
C ALA A 241 -13.37 3.05 5.20
N GLU A 242 -13.98 4.09 4.62
CA GLU A 242 -14.18 4.17 3.17
C GLU A 242 -12.85 4.21 2.39
N HIS A 243 -11.87 4.97 2.84
CA HIS A 243 -10.55 5.01 2.24
C HIS A 243 -9.85 3.64 2.31
N GLU A 244 -9.95 2.95 3.45
CA GLU A 244 -9.39 1.61 3.62
C GLU A 244 -10.07 0.60 2.68
N LEU A 245 -11.39 0.61 2.59
CA LEU A 245 -12.15 -0.25 1.67
C LEU A 245 -11.80 0.03 0.21
N ALA A 246 -11.66 1.30 -0.18
CA ALA A 246 -11.25 1.69 -1.52
C ALA A 246 -9.82 1.20 -1.84
N ARG A 247 -8.90 1.31 -0.88
CA ARG A 247 -7.53 0.83 -1.02
C ARG A 247 -7.45 -0.69 -1.18
N ILE A 248 -8.25 -1.45 -0.40
CA ILE A 248 -8.32 -2.92 -0.54
C ILE A 248 -8.93 -3.31 -1.91
N ALA A 249 -9.94 -2.60 -2.36
CA ALA A 249 -10.52 -2.83 -3.69
C ALA A 249 -9.53 -2.54 -4.82
N ALA A 250 -8.73 -1.47 -4.68
CA ALA A 250 -7.65 -1.16 -5.63
C ALA A 250 -6.56 -2.24 -5.63
N LEU A 251 -6.17 -2.75 -4.45
CA LEU A 251 -5.24 -3.88 -4.33
C LEU A 251 -5.79 -5.13 -5.05
N GLU A 252 -7.05 -5.45 -4.85
CA GLU A 252 -7.68 -6.61 -5.49
C GLU A 252 -7.73 -6.48 -7.02
N ALA A 253 -8.02 -5.28 -7.51
CA ALA A 253 -8.06 -5.00 -8.94
C ALA A 253 -6.66 -4.98 -9.60
N ALA A 254 -5.63 -4.57 -8.86
CA ALA A 254 -4.26 -4.48 -9.36
C ALA A 254 -3.48 -5.81 -9.28
N ALA A 255 -3.86 -6.71 -8.36
CA ALA A 255 -3.13 -7.95 -8.15
C ALA A 255 -3.14 -8.85 -9.39
N LEU A 256 -1.97 -9.33 -9.80
CA LEU A 256 -1.79 -10.09 -11.03
C LEU A 256 -1.90 -11.61 -10.78
N ASP A 257 -2.66 -12.27 -11.64
CA ASP A 257 -2.61 -13.72 -11.82
C ASP A 257 -1.49 -14.11 -12.80
N THR A 258 -1.43 -15.38 -13.16
CA THR A 258 -0.42 -15.89 -14.13
C THR A 258 -0.54 -15.22 -15.50
N VAL A 259 -1.75 -14.90 -15.95
CA VAL A 259 -1.97 -14.23 -17.25
C VAL A 259 -1.50 -12.77 -17.16
N GLY A 260 -1.86 -12.07 -16.09
CA GLY A 260 -1.48 -10.68 -15.87
C GLY A 260 0.03 -10.49 -15.73
N VAL A 261 0.73 -11.37 -14.98
CA VAL A 261 2.19 -11.26 -14.85
C VAL A 261 2.91 -11.57 -16.16
N THR A 262 2.40 -12.53 -16.95
CA THR A 262 2.93 -12.82 -18.29
C THR A 262 2.71 -11.65 -19.23
N GLY A 263 1.54 -11.01 -19.18
CA GLY A 263 1.23 -9.80 -19.95
C GLY A 263 2.17 -8.63 -19.62
N LEU A 264 2.45 -8.39 -18.34
CA LEU A 264 3.40 -7.35 -17.93
C LEU A 264 4.83 -7.68 -18.40
N ALA A 265 5.26 -8.94 -18.32
CA ALA A 265 6.57 -9.36 -18.84
C ALA A 265 6.67 -9.20 -20.36
N ALA A 266 5.59 -9.50 -21.10
CA ALA A 266 5.53 -9.26 -22.54
C ALA A 266 5.61 -7.77 -22.88
N ALA A 267 4.87 -6.90 -22.18
CA ALA A 267 4.93 -5.46 -22.39
C ALA A 267 6.34 -4.89 -22.14
N LEU A 268 7.05 -5.38 -21.12
CA LEU A 268 8.46 -5.01 -20.88
C LEU A 268 9.38 -5.47 -22.03
N THR A 269 9.13 -6.66 -22.59
CA THR A 269 9.87 -7.18 -23.75
C THR A 269 9.61 -6.34 -25.01
N ASP A 270 8.34 -6.00 -25.26
CA ASP A 270 7.92 -5.14 -26.38
C ASP A 270 8.50 -3.71 -26.28
N ALA A 271 8.75 -3.24 -25.07
CA ALA A 271 9.46 -1.98 -24.80
C ALA A 271 11.00 -2.10 -24.99
N GLY A 272 11.51 -3.23 -25.48
CA GLY A 272 12.92 -3.46 -25.81
C GLY A 272 13.79 -3.90 -24.64
N LEU A 273 13.21 -4.39 -23.55
CA LEU A 273 13.96 -4.89 -22.40
C LEU A 273 14.18 -6.41 -22.51
N ALA A 274 15.31 -6.90 -22.05
CA ALA A 274 15.54 -8.33 -21.85
C ALA A 274 14.97 -8.72 -20.48
N VAL A 275 13.90 -9.51 -20.49
CA VAL A 275 13.12 -9.89 -19.30
C VAL A 275 13.43 -11.34 -18.93
N ASP A 276 13.77 -11.58 -17.68
CA ASP A 276 13.90 -12.92 -17.11
C ASP A 276 12.51 -13.54 -16.90
N ALA A 277 12.41 -14.87 -16.87
CA ALA A 277 11.15 -15.54 -16.59
C ALA A 277 10.57 -15.07 -15.24
N PRO A 278 9.30 -14.65 -15.17
CA PRO A 278 8.68 -14.26 -13.90
C PRO A 278 8.77 -15.39 -12.88
N ALA A 279 9.08 -15.03 -11.63
CA ALA A 279 9.21 -15.96 -10.52
C ALA A 279 8.29 -15.56 -9.36
N THR A 280 8.01 -16.48 -8.45
CA THR A 280 7.32 -16.14 -7.19
C THR A 280 8.32 -15.74 -6.11
N LEU A 281 7.87 -14.86 -5.22
CA LEU A 281 8.52 -14.61 -3.95
C LEU A 281 7.68 -15.26 -2.85
N ASP A 282 8.30 -16.21 -2.15
CA ASP A 282 7.63 -17.02 -1.17
C ASP A 282 7.89 -16.53 0.25
N ASP A 283 6.88 -16.62 1.09
CA ASP A 283 7.05 -16.43 2.53
C ASP A 283 7.82 -17.64 3.11
N PRO A 284 9.00 -17.44 3.68
CA PRO A 284 9.83 -18.52 4.20
C PRO A 284 9.18 -19.29 5.35
N ASP A 285 8.21 -18.70 6.06
CA ASP A 285 7.54 -19.33 7.19
C ASP A 285 6.40 -20.24 6.72
N SER A 286 5.55 -19.76 5.81
CA SER A 286 4.41 -20.53 5.28
C SER A 286 4.72 -21.31 4.01
N ARG A 287 5.84 -21.04 3.35
CA ARG A 287 6.24 -21.56 2.02
C ARG A 287 5.18 -21.31 0.93
N ARG A 288 4.42 -20.24 1.08
CA ARG A 288 3.37 -19.86 0.12
C ARG A 288 3.81 -18.63 -0.67
N PRO A 289 3.60 -18.60 -1.99
CA PRO A 289 3.88 -17.43 -2.79
C PRO A 289 3.01 -16.25 -2.35
N PHE A 290 3.62 -15.08 -2.14
CA PHE A 290 2.89 -13.87 -1.77
C PHE A 290 3.02 -12.74 -2.80
N ALA A 291 4.03 -12.80 -3.66
CA ALA A 291 4.25 -11.82 -4.71
C ALA A 291 4.82 -12.48 -5.97
N TRP A 292 4.77 -11.77 -7.09
CA TRP A 292 5.54 -12.05 -8.30
C TRP A 292 6.78 -11.15 -8.33
N VAL A 293 7.86 -11.68 -8.91
CA VAL A 293 9.07 -10.94 -9.23
C VAL A 293 9.29 -10.98 -10.72
N ILE A 294 9.42 -9.81 -11.35
CA ILE A 294 9.81 -9.64 -12.74
C ILE A 294 11.10 -8.84 -12.75
N ALA A 295 12.14 -9.40 -13.30
CA ALA A 295 13.46 -8.77 -13.37
C ALA A 295 14.00 -8.80 -14.81
N GLY A 296 15.00 -7.98 -15.06
CA GLY A 296 15.62 -7.94 -16.36
C GLY A 296 16.59 -6.78 -16.53
N ARG A 297 16.90 -6.46 -17.78
CA ARG A 297 17.87 -5.41 -18.12
C ARG A 297 17.55 -4.72 -19.44
N SER A 298 17.99 -3.48 -19.58
CA SER A 298 18.07 -2.80 -20.85
C SER A 298 19.25 -3.37 -21.67
N PRO A 299 19.11 -3.54 -22.99
CA PRO A 299 20.25 -3.86 -23.85
C PRO A 299 21.42 -2.87 -23.64
N ALA A 300 22.63 -3.33 -23.76
CA ALA A 300 23.78 -2.41 -23.76
C ALA A 300 23.66 -1.51 -24.99
N LYS A 301 23.92 -0.19 -24.82
CA LYS A 301 24.11 0.66 -26.01
C LYS A 301 25.36 0.21 -26.74
N PRO A 302 25.33 0.10 -28.07
CA PRO A 302 26.49 -0.23 -28.86
C PRO A 302 27.63 0.77 -28.67
#